data_884cbc07bdeaa914b78bb3cd81a35792
#
_entry.id   884cbc07bdeaa914b78bb3cd81a35792
#
_cell.length_a   1.000
_cell.length_b   1.000
_cell.length_c   1.000
_cell.angle_alpha   90.00
_cell.angle_beta   90.00
_cell.angle_gamma   90.00
#
_symmetry.space_group_name_H-M   'P 1'
#
loop_
_entity.id
_entity.type
_entity.pdbx_description
1 polymer ?
#
loop_
_entity_poly.entity_id
_entity_poly.type
_entity_poly.pdbx_seq_one_letter_code
_entity_poly.pdbx_strand_id
1 'polypeptide(L)'
;MHLAIKNANIITFDKNIPRASAILILNGTIAAIGDESIIESVAIPNLVHIDAVGKTIVPGFVESHTHPLMTGIRMNSGINCGTPPSRTIADLVTLMGEFAESKNSEVIQGHSYDDSLIQDNRHLTRFDLDEVSTTRPVIVTHISGHLAYGNSLALKMAGVSSDSPDPDGGVIDRNENGDPTG
;
A
#
# COMPACT_ATOMS: atom_id res chain seq x y z
N MET A 1 27.64 0.62 22.06
CA MET A 1 28.22 0.44 20.72
C MET A 1 28.55 1.80 20.15
N HIS A 2 29.78 1.95 19.57
CA HIS A 2 30.21 3.19 18.93
C HIS A 2 30.39 2.92 17.44
N LEU A 3 29.86 3.79 16.60
CA LEU A 3 29.90 3.66 15.14
C LEU A 3 30.40 4.94 14.49
N ALA A 4 31.24 4.81 13.49
CA ALA A 4 31.63 5.88 12.58
C ALA A 4 31.23 5.45 11.17
N ILE A 5 30.33 6.21 10.55
CA ILE A 5 29.90 6.00 9.16
C ILE A 5 30.59 7.06 8.31
N LYS A 6 31.25 6.68 7.22
CA LYS A 6 31.94 7.57 6.32
C LYS A 6 31.60 7.29 4.86
N ASN A 7 32.07 8.16 3.96
CA ASN A 7 31.83 8.05 2.52
C ASN A 7 30.35 7.89 2.19
N ALA A 8 29.51 8.69 2.83
CA ALA A 8 28.06 8.69 2.69
C ALA A 8 27.54 9.97 2.02
N ASN A 9 26.38 9.89 1.35
CA ASN A 9 25.62 11.05 0.94
C ASN A 9 24.49 11.28 1.97
N ILE A 10 24.78 12.07 3.01
CA ILE A 10 23.84 12.25 4.13
C ILE A 10 22.99 13.47 3.89
N ILE A 11 21.66 13.28 3.94
CA ILE A 11 20.65 14.33 3.91
C ILE A 11 20.12 14.49 5.32
N THR A 12 20.44 15.61 5.98
CA THR A 12 20.16 15.77 7.41
C THR A 12 18.80 16.38 7.70
N PHE A 13 18.24 17.12 6.73
CA PHE A 13 17.10 18.04 6.89
C PHE A 13 17.33 19.17 7.90
N ASP A 14 18.57 19.32 8.40
CA ASP A 14 18.97 20.50 9.20
C ASP A 14 19.35 21.66 8.27
N LYS A 15 18.87 22.85 8.58
CA LYS A 15 19.09 24.05 7.75
C LYS A 15 20.55 24.52 7.76
N ASN A 16 21.28 24.24 8.85
CA ASN A 16 22.67 24.68 9.02
C ASN A 16 23.67 23.70 8.41
N ILE A 17 23.33 22.39 8.43
CA ILE A 17 24.16 21.30 7.87
C ILE A 17 23.28 20.43 6.98
N PRO A 18 22.80 20.91 5.84
CA PRO A 18 21.85 20.18 5.00
C PRO A 18 22.44 18.90 4.37
N ARG A 19 23.75 18.84 4.26
CA ARG A 19 24.50 17.71 3.71
C ARG A 19 25.73 17.39 4.54
N ALA A 20 26.07 16.11 4.62
CA ALA A 20 27.26 15.61 5.30
C ALA A 20 27.77 14.36 4.60
N SER A 21 29.02 13.95 4.90
CA SER A 21 29.61 12.69 4.40
C SER A 21 29.94 11.71 5.50
N ALA A 22 29.90 12.13 6.78
CA ALA A 22 30.20 11.29 7.93
C ALA A 22 29.26 11.52 9.11
N ILE A 23 29.05 10.46 9.90
CA ILE A 23 28.31 10.47 11.17
C ILE A 23 29.13 9.72 12.21
N LEU A 24 29.26 10.30 13.40
CA LEU A 24 29.79 9.64 14.59
C LEU A 24 28.64 9.35 15.57
N ILE A 25 28.47 8.09 15.93
CA ILE A 25 27.43 7.62 16.85
C ILE A 25 28.08 7.05 18.10
N LEU A 26 27.79 7.61 19.26
CA LEU A 26 28.27 7.15 20.55
C LEU A 26 27.11 6.76 21.43
N ASN A 27 27.15 5.52 21.96
CA ASN A 27 26.10 5.00 22.85
C ASN A 27 24.67 5.09 22.27
N GLY A 28 24.53 4.92 20.94
CA GLY A 28 23.24 4.97 20.26
C GLY A 28 22.74 6.39 19.92
N THR A 29 23.54 7.43 20.22
CA THR A 29 23.21 8.82 19.94
C THR A 29 24.17 9.41 18.90
N ILE A 30 23.68 10.22 17.97
CA ILE A 30 24.52 10.97 17.04
C ILE A 30 25.31 12.00 17.83
N ALA A 31 26.63 11.80 17.92
CA ALA A 31 27.53 12.69 18.64
C ALA A 31 28.08 13.81 17.74
N ALA A 32 28.28 13.51 16.45
CA ALA A 32 28.70 14.51 15.45
C ALA A 32 28.22 14.09 14.06
N ILE A 33 28.00 15.10 13.20
CA ILE A 33 27.69 14.94 11.79
C ILE A 33 28.41 16.03 11.00
N GLY A 34 29.03 15.67 9.86
CA GLY A 34 29.82 16.58 9.05
C GLY A 34 30.58 15.87 7.95
N ASP A 35 31.79 16.33 7.69
CA ASP A 35 32.75 15.66 6.81
C ASP A 35 33.56 14.58 7.58
N GLU A 36 34.44 13.87 6.91
CA GLU A 36 35.17 12.74 7.52
C GLU A 36 36.17 13.18 8.60
N SER A 37 36.54 14.45 8.67
CA SER A 37 37.44 14.99 9.70
C SER A 37 36.87 14.82 11.13
N ILE A 38 35.56 14.77 11.28
CA ILE A 38 34.91 14.52 12.58
C ILE A 38 35.26 13.14 13.16
N ILE A 39 35.57 12.17 12.30
CA ILE A 39 35.95 10.81 12.69
C ILE A 39 37.46 10.74 12.93
N GLU A 40 38.26 11.38 12.08
CA GLU A 40 39.71 11.38 12.15
C GLU A 40 40.26 12.07 13.42
N SER A 41 39.49 13.04 13.92
CA SER A 41 39.88 13.84 15.10
C SER A 41 39.65 13.12 16.44
N VAL A 42 39.07 11.93 16.44
CA VAL A 42 38.68 11.23 17.69
C VAL A 42 39.34 9.86 17.81
N ALA A 43 39.87 9.59 19.00
CA ALA A 43 40.36 8.26 19.37
C ALA A 43 39.40 7.58 20.34
N ILE A 44 38.46 6.79 19.79
CA ILE A 44 37.42 6.11 20.58
C ILE A 44 37.69 4.61 20.59
N PRO A 45 37.88 4.00 21.78
CA PRO A 45 38.05 2.55 21.89
C PRO A 45 36.86 1.78 21.31
N ASN A 46 37.14 0.71 20.56
CA ASN A 46 36.14 -0.16 19.94
C ASN A 46 35.16 0.57 18.98
N LEU A 47 35.62 1.62 18.31
CA LEU A 47 34.86 2.29 17.28
C LEU A 47 34.74 1.39 16.05
N VAL A 48 33.51 1.05 15.67
CA VAL A 48 33.25 0.29 14.44
C VAL A 48 33.12 1.27 13.26
N HIS A 49 33.91 1.06 12.23
CA HIS A 49 33.88 1.87 11.02
C HIS A 49 33.01 1.21 9.95
N ILE A 50 32.10 1.98 9.36
CA ILE A 50 31.26 1.57 8.25
C ILE A 50 31.55 2.51 7.06
N ASP A 51 32.01 1.95 5.96
CA ASP A 51 32.06 2.67 4.69
C ASP A 51 30.73 2.54 3.97
N ALA A 52 30.04 3.65 3.78
CA ALA A 52 28.72 3.67 3.11
C ALA A 52 28.83 3.59 1.57
N VAL A 53 30.05 3.66 1.02
CA VAL A 53 30.31 3.54 -0.44
C VAL A 53 29.42 4.47 -1.27
N GLY A 54 29.27 5.72 -0.83
CA GLY A 54 28.44 6.74 -1.50
C GLY A 54 26.92 6.56 -1.33
N LYS A 55 26.46 5.60 -0.53
CA LYS A 55 25.02 5.40 -0.29
C LYS A 55 24.39 6.59 0.42
N THR A 56 23.13 6.86 0.10
CA THR A 56 22.37 7.91 0.74
C THR A 56 21.87 7.46 2.12
N ILE A 57 22.09 8.33 3.10
CA ILE A 57 21.59 8.16 4.47
C ILE A 57 20.63 9.32 4.77
N VAL A 58 19.49 9.00 5.34
CA VAL A 58 18.47 9.94 5.81
C VAL A 58 18.10 9.60 7.25
N PRO A 59 17.54 10.53 8.02
CA PRO A 59 16.91 10.20 9.30
C PRO A 59 15.81 9.14 9.13
N GLY A 60 15.58 8.34 10.16
CA GLY A 60 14.47 7.38 10.17
C GLY A 60 13.14 8.08 9.93
N PHE A 61 12.27 7.44 9.16
CA PHE A 61 10.95 8.00 8.86
C PHE A 61 10.08 8.04 10.13
N VAL A 62 9.41 9.18 10.32
CA VAL A 62 8.34 9.35 11.31
C VAL A 62 7.04 9.45 10.54
N GLU A 63 6.33 8.33 10.44
CA GLU A 63 5.06 8.25 9.73
C GLU A 63 3.93 8.77 10.62
N SER A 64 3.26 9.83 10.18
CA SER A 64 2.19 10.48 10.93
C SER A 64 0.80 9.94 10.59
N HIS A 65 0.65 9.21 9.48
CA HIS A 65 -0.62 8.64 9.05
C HIS A 65 -0.41 7.34 8.28
N THR A 66 -0.57 6.21 8.94
CA THR A 66 -0.45 4.89 8.31
C THR A 66 -1.44 3.89 8.90
N HIS A 67 -1.80 2.89 8.10
CA HIS A 67 -2.68 1.79 8.47
C HIS A 67 -1.96 0.43 8.34
N PRO A 68 -0.90 0.15 9.13
CA PRO A 68 -0.03 -1.01 8.93
C PRO A 68 -0.78 -2.34 9.07
N LEU A 69 -1.75 -2.43 9.99
CA LEU A 69 -2.58 -3.62 10.17
C LEU A 69 -3.42 -3.91 8.92
N MET A 70 -4.11 -2.89 8.40
CA MET A 70 -4.93 -3.03 7.20
C MET A 70 -4.09 -3.38 5.97
N THR A 71 -2.91 -2.77 5.84
CA THR A 71 -1.96 -3.10 4.78
C THR A 71 -1.50 -4.55 4.89
N GLY A 72 -1.13 -5.00 6.09
CA GLY A 72 -0.72 -6.39 6.32
C GLY A 72 -1.83 -7.40 6.01
N ILE A 73 -3.07 -7.11 6.38
CA ILE A 73 -4.24 -7.95 6.03
C ILE A 73 -4.41 -8.00 4.51
N ARG A 74 -4.43 -6.86 3.81
CA ARG A 74 -4.59 -6.78 2.35
C ARG A 74 -3.51 -7.59 1.62
N MET A 75 -2.25 -7.46 2.03
CA MET A 75 -1.13 -8.20 1.42
C MET A 75 -1.21 -9.72 1.60
N ASN A 76 -1.88 -10.22 2.64
CA ASN A 76 -1.97 -11.65 2.93
C ASN A 76 -3.27 -12.29 2.45
N SER A 77 -4.39 -11.58 2.42
CA SER A 77 -5.71 -12.14 2.15
C SER A 77 -6.33 -11.73 0.81
N GLY A 78 -5.76 -10.74 0.13
CA GLY A 78 -6.31 -10.23 -1.11
C GLY A 78 -5.28 -10.05 -2.21
N ILE A 79 -5.75 -9.66 -3.39
CA ILE A 79 -4.92 -9.31 -4.52
C ILE A 79 -4.96 -7.81 -4.81
N ASN A 80 -3.83 -7.26 -5.22
CA ASN A 80 -3.76 -5.86 -5.63
C ASN A 80 -4.39 -5.68 -7.02
N CYS A 81 -5.49 -4.93 -7.07
CA CYS A 81 -6.25 -4.59 -8.27
C CYS A 81 -5.94 -3.17 -8.80
N GLY A 82 -4.93 -2.51 -8.25
CA GLY A 82 -4.52 -1.16 -8.67
C GLY A 82 -3.74 -1.12 -9.98
N THR A 83 -3.36 0.06 -10.39
CA THR A 83 -2.57 0.31 -11.62
C THR A 83 -1.14 0.73 -11.26
N PRO A 84 -0.09 -0.01 -11.68
CA PRO A 84 -0.12 -1.41 -12.12
C PRO A 84 -0.48 -2.36 -10.96
N PRO A 85 -0.92 -3.62 -11.13
CA PRO A 85 -0.76 -4.46 -12.33
C PRO A 85 -1.89 -4.39 -13.36
N SER A 86 -3.11 -3.92 -12.98
CA SER A 86 -4.24 -3.91 -13.91
C SER A 86 -4.35 -2.54 -14.61
N ARG A 87 -4.46 -2.53 -15.93
CA ARG A 87 -4.66 -1.31 -16.72
C ARG A 87 -6.09 -1.17 -17.24
N THR A 88 -6.79 -2.29 -17.38
CA THR A 88 -8.18 -2.38 -17.80
C THR A 88 -8.97 -3.24 -16.82
N ILE A 89 -10.30 -3.14 -16.86
CA ILE A 89 -11.17 -4.02 -16.08
C ILE A 89 -10.98 -5.47 -16.52
N ALA A 90 -10.75 -5.73 -17.81
CA ALA A 90 -10.45 -7.07 -18.31
C ALA A 90 -9.16 -7.66 -17.73
N ASP A 91 -8.09 -6.83 -17.57
CA ASP A 91 -6.87 -7.26 -16.90
C ASP A 91 -7.16 -7.62 -15.43
N LEU A 92 -7.97 -6.81 -14.75
CA LEU A 92 -8.36 -7.04 -13.35
C LEU A 92 -9.12 -8.36 -13.21
N VAL A 93 -10.11 -8.61 -14.07
CA VAL A 93 -10.90 -9.86 -14.08
C VAL A 93 -9.99 -11.06 -14.27
N THR A 94 -9.06 -10.99 -15.24
CA THR A 94 -8.07 -12.04 -15.49
C THR A 94 -7.20 -12.30 -14.27
N LEU A 95 -6.63 -11.24 -13.70
CA LEU A 95 -5.76 -11.31 -12.52
C LEU A 95 -6.48 -11.92 -11.31
N MET A 96 -7.71 -11.50 -11.06
CA MET A 96 -8.54 -12.04 -9.97
C MET A 96 -8.96 -13.49 -10.21
N GLY A 97 -9.21 -13.88 -11.47
CA GLY A 97 -9.50 -15.27 -11.86
C GLY A 97 -8.32 -16.20 -11.55
N GLU A 98 -7.11 -15.83 -11.97
CA GLU A 98 -5.88 -16.57 -11.67
C GLU A 98 -5.64 -16.69 -10.16
N PHE A 99 -5.85 -15.60 -9.41
CA PHE A 99 -5.75 -15.64 -7.96
C PHE A 99 -6.78 -16.58 -7.35
N ALA A 100 -8.02 -16.54 -7.83
CA ALA A 100 -9.10 -17.41 -7.36
C ALA A 100 -8.82 -18.91 -7.58
N GLU A 101 -8.15 -19.26 -8.68
CA GLU A 101 -7.70 -20.63 -8.95
C GLU A 101 -6.54 -21.04 -8.04
N SER A 102 -5.63 -20.14 -7.75
CA SER A 102 -4.45 -20.40 -6.92
C SER A 102 -4.76 -20.50 -5.41
N LYS A 103 -5.86 -19.91 -4.95
CA LYS A 103 -6.28 -19.84 -3.55
C LYS A 103 -7.66 -20.46 -3.35
N ASN A 104 -7.73 -21.43 -2.44
CA ASN A 104 -9.01 -22.01 -2.03
C ASN A 104 -9.63 -21.19 -0.89
N SER A 105 -9.90 -19.88 -1.14
CA SER A 105 -10.55 -19.01 -0.19
C SER A 105 -12.07 -19.01 -0.40
N GLU A 106 -12.83 -18.92 0.68
CA GLU A 106 -14.30 -18.83 0.62
C GLU A 106 -14.76 -17.52 -0.05
N VAL A 107 -13.98 -16.44 0.11
CA VAL A 107 -14.23 -15.13 -0.49
C VAL A 107 -13.01 -14.73 -1.32
N ILE A 108 -13.23 -14.25 -2.55
CA ILE A 108 -12.19 -13.69 -3.42
C ILE A 108 -12.12 -12.19 -3.14
N GLN A 109 -10.98 -11.73 -2.60
CA GLN A 109 -10.81 -10.33 -2.20
C GLN A 109 -9.78 -9.62 -3.08
N GLY A 110 -10.19 -8.46 -3.60
CA GLY A 110 -9.31 -7.49 -4.27
C GLY A 110 -9.25 -6.17 -3.50
N HIS A 111 -8.19 -5.41 -3.70
CA HIS A 111 -8.02 -4.10 -3.06
C HIS A 111 -7.30 -3.12 -4.00
N SER A 112 -7.36 -1.84 -3.63
CA SER A 112 -6.65 -0.75 -4.33
C SER A 112 -7.13 -0.48 -5.75
N TYR A 113 -8.36 -0.85 -6.10
CA TYR A 113 -8.95 -0.44 -7.38
C TYR A 113 -9.07 1.09 -7.44
N ASP A 114 -8.75 1.66 -8.58
CA ASP A 114 -8.83 3.10 -8.82
C ASP A 114 -9.41 3.35 -10.22
N ASP A 115 -10.66 3.79 -10.26
CA ASP A 115 -11.38 4.07 -11.50
C ASP A 115 -10.78 5.20 -12.32
N SER A 116 -10.05 6.12 -11.66
CA SER A 116 -9.38 7.25 -12.32
C SER A 116 -8.09 6.88 -13.05
N LEU A 117 -7.47 5.75 -12.69
CA LEU A 117 -6.21 5.28 -13.26
C LEU A 117 -6.39 4.15 -14.28
N ILE A 118 -7.55 3.49 -14.28
CA ILE A 118 -7.85 2.43 -15.24
C ILE A 118 -8.36 3.00 -16.56
N GLN A 119 -8.01 2.35 -17.68
CA GLN A 119 -8.32 2.88 -19.02
C GLN A 119 -9.84 2.93 -19.32
N ASP A 120 -10.61 2.05 -18.70
CA ASP A 120 -12.07 1.99 -18.82
C ASP A 120 -12.74 3.23 -18.22
N ASN A 121 -12.07 3.93 -17.31
CA ASN A 121 -12.50 5.18 -16.66
C ASN A 121 -13.94 5.10 -16.13
N ARG A 122 -14.26 4.01 -15.48
CA ARG A 122 -15.56 3.74 -14.85
C ARG A 122 -15.41 2.87 -13.60
N HIS A 123 -16.40 2.89 -12.75
CA HIS A 123 -16.51 1.96 -11.63
C HIS A 123 -16.71 0.51 -12.11
N LEU A 124 -16.30 -0.43 -11.25
CA LEU A 124 -16.63 -1.84 -11.42
C LEU A 124 -18.13 -2.05 -11.22
N THR A 125 -18.66 -3.06 -11.88
CA THR A 125 -20.01 -3.53 -11.68
C THR A 125 -20.01 -4.98 -11.21
N ARG A 126 -21.16 -5.42 -10.64
CA ARG A 126 -21.34 -6.83 -10.28
C ARG A 126 -21.11 -7.78 -11.44
N PHE A 127 -21.42 -7.34 -12.67
CA PHE A 127 -21.26 -8.16 -13.88
C PHE A 127 -19.80 -8.37 -14.24
N ASP A 128 -18.95 -7.36 -14.10
CA ASP A 128 -17.50 -7.51 -14.26
C ASP A 128 -16.95 -8.53 -13.25
N LEU A 129 -17.43 -8.50 -12.02
CA LEU A 129 -16.99 -9.42 -10.96
C LEU A 129 -17.65 -10.80 -11.03
N ASP A 130 -18.80 -10.94 -11.69
CA ASP A 130 -19.40 -12.24 -11.99
C ASP A 130 -18.54 -13.03 -12.99
N GLU A 131 -17.77 -12.35 -13.88
CA GLU A 131 -16.82 -12.99 -14.76
C GLU A 131 -15.65 -13.63 -14.00
N VAL A 132 -15.30 -13.12 -12.81
CA VAL A 132 -14.29 -13.73 -11.92
C VAL A 132 -14.85 -15.01 -11.29
N SER A 133 -16.07 -14.95 -10.76
CA SER A 133 -16.74 -16.12 -10.14
C SER A 133 -18.23 -15.88 -9.94
N THR A 134 -19.04 -16.87 -10.27
CA THR A 134 -20.48 -16.93 -9.93
C THR A 134 -20.76 -17.85 -8.75
N THR A 135 -19.76 -18.63 -8.29
CA THR A 135 -19.91 -19.63 -7.22
C THR A 135 -19.25 -19.23 -5.91
N ARG A 136 -18.40 -18.21 -5.92
CA ARG A 136 -17.79 -17.60 -4.74
C ARG A 136 -18.09 -16.11 -4.70
N PRO A 137 -18.31 -15.50 -3.53
CA PRO A 137 -18.41 -14.06 -3.42
C PRO A 137 -17.08 -13.40 -3.79
N VAL A 138 -17.16 -12.35 -4.62
CA VAL A 138 -16.03 -11.52 -5.04
C VAL A 138 -16.25 -10.12 -4.50
N ILE A 139 -15.26 -9.56 -3.81
CA ILE A 139 -15.32 -8.22 -3.24
C ILE A 139 -14.04 -7.48 -3.60
N VAL A 140 -14.17 -6.27 -4.15
CA VAL A 140 -13.04 -5.37 -4.44
C VAL A 140 -13.22 -4.08 -3.68
N THR A 141 -12.19 -3.63 -2.95
CA THR A 141 -12.21 -2.33 -2.27
C THR A 141 -11.46 -1.29 -3.10
N HIS A 142 -12.07 -0.11 -3.19
CA HIS A 142 -11.45 1.04 -3.83
C HIS A 142 -10.24 1.54 -3.04
N ILE A 143 -9.31 2.22 -3.72
CA ILE A 143 -8.08 2.76 -3.10
C ILE A 143 -8.39 3.75 -1.97
N SER A 144 -9.46 4.52 -2.10
CA SER A 144 -9.89 5.47 -1.06
C SER A 144 -10.34 4.81 0.24
N GLY A 145 -10.70 3.51 0.20
CA GLY A 145 -11.27 2.80 1.35
C GLY A 145 -12.75 3.13 1.65
N HIS A 146 -13.40 3.97 0.83
CA HIS A 146 -14.78 4.40 1.01
C HIS A 146 -15.78 3.69 0.10
N LEU A 147 -15.30 3.00 -0.94
CA LEU A 147 -16.11 2.26 -1.90
C LEU A 147 -15.73 0.78 -1.87
N ALA A 148 -16.71 -0.07 -2.05
CA ALA A 148 -16.52 -1.50 -2.26
C ALA A 148 -17.44 -1.97 -3.39
N TYR A 149 -16.97 -2.94 -4.16
CA TYR A 149 -17.69 -3.55 -5.27
C TYR A 149 -17.89 -5.03 -4.97
N GLY A 150 -19.08 -5.56 -5.22
CA GLY A 150 -19.40 -6.94 -5.00
C GLY A 150 -20.02 -7.59 -6.23
N ASN A 151 -19.69 -8.86 -6.50
CA ASN A 151 -20.39 -9.64 -7.51
C ASN A 151 -21.84 -9.93 -7.10
N SER A 152 -22.64 -10.47 -8.01
CA SER A 152 -24.06 -10.81 -7.75
C SER A 152 -24.24 -11.74 -6.55
N LEU A 153 -23.32 -12.67 -6.33
CA LEU A 153 -23.37 -13.57 -5.17
C LEU A 153 -23.05 -12.84 -3.86
N ALA A 154 -22.07 -11.94 -3.85
CA ALA A 154 -21.75 -11.13 -2.68
C ALA A 154 -22.94 -10.25 -2.27
N LEU A 155 -23.57 -9.55 -3.23
CA LEU A 155 -24.78 -8.78 -2.96
C LEU A 155 -25.91 -9.63 -2.40
N LYS A 156 -26.16 -10.80 -2.99
CA LYS A 156 -27.16 -11.76 -2.51
C LYS A 156 -26.88 -12.21 -1.07
N MET A 157 -25.64 -12.56 -0.75
CA MET A 157 -25.22 -12.98 0.59
C MET A 157 -25.35 -11.85 1.62
N ALA A 158 -25.14 -10.61 1.21
CA ALA A 158 -25.33 -9.43 2.02
C ALA A 158 -26.80 -9.01 2.16
N GLY A 159 -27.73 -9.67 1.46
CA GLY A 159 -29.15 -9.34 1.46
C GLY A 159 -29.48 -8.04 0.72
N VAL A 160 -28.59 -7.60 -0.19
CA VAL A 160 -28.77 -6.37 -0.99
C VAL A 160 -29.60 -6.69 -2.24
N SER A 161 -30.72 -5.97 -2.40
CA SER A 161 -31.65 -6.09 -3.53
C SER A 161 -32.13 -4.72 -4.01
N SER A 162 -33.00 -4.68 -5.03
CA SER A 162 -33.66 -3.46 -5.49
C SER A 162 -34.47 -2.75 -4.38
N ASP A 163 -35.01 -3.52 -3.44
CA ASP A 163 -35.83 -3.00 -2.36
C ASP A 163 -35.04 -2.63 -1.10
N SER A 164 -33.74 -2.89 -1.08
CA SER A 164 -32.89 -2.56 0.07
C SER A 164 -32.76 -1.05 0.23
N PRO A 165 -33.01 -0.47 1.41
CA PRO A 165 -32.73 0.94 1.64
C PRO A 165 -31.23 1.20 1.68
N ASP A 166 -30.82 2.43 1.40
CA ASP A 166 -29.47 2.85 1.66
C ASP A 166 -29.16 2.75 3.16
N PRO A 167 -27.96 2.26 3.54
CA PRO A 167 -27.56 2.20 4.94
C PRO A 167 -27.25 3.61 5.48
N ASP A 168 -27.36 3.78 6.79
CA ASP A 168 -26.98 5.03 7.45
C ASP A 168 -25.53 5.42 7.11
N GLY A 169 -25.36 6.60 6.49
CA GLY A 169 -24.06 7.12 6.09
C GLY A 169 -23.44 6.48 4.85
N GLY A 170 -24.21 5.69 4.09
CA GLY A 170 -23.77 5.04 2.85
C GLY A 170 -24.83 5.10 1.75
N VAL A 171 -24.44 4.71 0.54
CA VAL A 171 -25.29 4.64 -0.64
C VAL A 171 -25.05 3.31 -1.35
N ILE A 172 -26.14 2.67 -1.81
CA ILE A 172 -26.07 1.52 -2.71
C ILE A 172 -26.28 2.06 -4.13
N ASP A 173 -25.22 2.03 -4.94
CA ASP A 173 -25.33 2.46 -6.33
C ASP A 173 -26.27 1.56 -7.13
N ARG A 174 -27.14 2.20 -7.94
CA ARG A 174 -28.22 1.54 -8.67
C ARG A 174 -28.21 1.99 -10.14
N ASN A 175 -28.64 1.08 -10.99
CA ASN A 175 -28.93 1.40 -12.39
C ASN A 175 -30.28 2.13 -12.54
N GLU A 176 -30.64 2.47 -13.78
CA GLU A 176 -31.88 3.17 -14.13
C GLU A 176 -33.15 2.38 -13.74
N ASN A 177 -33.05 1.07 -13.58
CA ASN A 177 -34.15 0.19 -13.16
C ASN A 177 -34.24 0.05 -11.64
N GLY A 178 -33.34 0.67 -10.89
CA GLY A 178 -33.27 0.54 -9.43
C GLY A 178 -32.49 -0.67 -8.93
N ASP A 179 -31.88 -1.46 -9.82
CA ASP A 179 -31.09 -2.63 -9.40
C ASP A 179 -29.70 -2.20 -8.92
N PRO A 180 -29.19 -2.79 -7.82
CA PRO A 180 -27.83 -2.55 -7.37
C PRO A 180 -26.80 -2.88 -8.46
N THR A 181 -25.86 -1.96 -8.67
CA THR A 181 -24.81 -2.14 -9.71
C THR A 181 -23.67 -3.03 -9.24
N GLY A 182 -23.46 -3.14 -7.96
CA GLY A 182 -22.41 -3.96 -7.38
C GLY A 182 -21.42 -3.23 -6.49
#